data_54995a8a37b495030dc7b29cb15e8626
#
_entry.id   54995a8a37b495030dc7b29cb15e8626
#
_cell.length_a   1.000
_cell.length_b   1.000
_cell.length_c   1.000
_cell.angle_alpha   90.00
_cell.angle_beta   90.00
_cell.angle_gamma   90.00
#
_symmetry.space_group_name_H-M   'P 1'
#
loop_
_entity.id
_entity.type
_entity.pdbx_description
1 polymer ?
#
loop_
_entity_poly.entity_id
_entity_poly.type
_entity_poly.pdbx_seq_one_letter_code
_entity_poly.pdbx_strand_id
1 'polypeptide(L)'
;FQNKTLTEVNWDEVEKHLIPKSIKKPHIWSSATLYSRGQRTKRKQWFDHFCRYNIPLSTDKILSFHINTQAKNSEYGLVINREDQTKTVSITQLFLKNNTIEMTYIDRVNNTTIEKIAF
;
A
#
# COMPACT_ATOMS: atom_id res chain seq x y z
N PHE A 1 -5.13 -14.07 -3.84
CA PHE A 1 -6.25 -14.29 -2.91
C PHE A 1 -7.13 -15.41 -3.45
N GLN A 2 -6.96 -16.61 -2.95
CA GLN A 2 -7.69 -17.79 -3.36
C GLN A 2 -8.36 -18.41 -2.11
N ASN A 3 -9.61 -18.89 -2.24
CA ASN A 3 -10.36 -19.55 -1.16
C ASN A 3 -10.45 -18.74 0.14
N LYS A 4 -10.55 -17.41 0.06
CA LYS A 4 -10.61 -16.50 1.21
C LYS A 4 -9.40 -16.63 2.16
N THR A 5 -8.26 -17.03 1.65
CA THR A 5 -6.99 -17.05 2.39
C THR A 5 -6.06 -15.95 1.88
N LEU A 6 -5.27 -15.38 2.79
CA LEU A 6 -4.22 -14.41 2.47
C LEU A 6 -2.89 -15.00 2.94
N THR A 7 -1.95 -15.09 2.02
CA THR A 7 -0.61 -15.60 2.32
C THR A 7 0.43 -14.56 1.89
N GLU A 8 1.29 -14.18 2.82
CA GLU A 8 2.48 -13.41 2.52
C GLU A 8 3.57 -14.36 2.03
N VAL A 9 4.19 -14.02 0.92
CA VAL A 9 5.29 -14.77 0.35
C VAL A 9 6.55 -13.93 0.42
N ASN A 10 7.54 -14.39 1.19
CA ASN A 10 8.85 -13.77 1.28
C ASN A 10 9.90 -14.66 0.61
N TRP A 11 10.75 -14.08 -0.19
CA TRP A 11 11.94 -14.70 -0.78
C TRP A 11 13.19 -14.04 -0.21
N ASP A 12 14.10 -14.84 0.35
CA ASP A 12 15.32 -14.34 1.01
C ASP A 12 16.61 -14.73 0.23
N GLU A 13 16.47 -14.98 -1.08
CA GLU A 13 17.53 -15.45 -1.98
C GLU A 13 17.91 -16.93 -1.81
N VAL A 14 17.46 -17.59 -0.76
CA VAL A 14 17.74 -19.00 -0.47
C VAL A 14 16.47 -19.83 -0.57
N GLU A 15 15.43 -19.42 0.14
CA GLU A 15 14.17 -20.14 0.19
C GLU A 15 12.94 -19.20 0.21
N LYS A 16 11.80 -19.81 -0.07
CA LYS A 16 10.51 -19.14 -0.06
C LYS A 16 9.81 -19.39 1.27
N HIS A 17 9.47 -18.31 1.97
CA HIS A 17 8.70 -18.35 3.20
C HIS A 17 7.24 -18.02 2.93
N LEU A 18 6.34 -18.89 3.39
CA LEU A 18 4.88 -18.72 3.27
C LEU A 18 4.31 -18.42 4.64
N ILE A 19 3.77 -17.22 4.82
CA ILE A 19 3.27 -16.75 6.11
C ILE A 19 1.76 -16.47 5.97
N PRO A 20 0.88 -17.26 6.61
CA PRO A 20 -0.55 -16.99 6.57
C PRO A 20 -0.87 -15.68 7.30
N LYS A 21 -1.75 -14.89 6.70
CA LYS A 21 -2.22 -13.61 7.25
C LYS A 21 -3.74 -13.63 7.44
N SER A 22 -4.21 -12.94 8.46
CA SER A 22 -5.64 -12.80 8.70
C SER A 22 -6.28 -11.89 7.66
N ILE A 23 -7.33 -12.37 7.00
CA ILE A 23 -8.15 -11.54 6.10
C ILE A 23 -9.08 -10.57 6.84
N LYS A 24 -9.21 -10.73 8.15
CA LYS A 24 -10.07 -9.88 9.01
C LYS A 24 -9.34 -8.64 9.55
N LYS A 25 -8.05 -8.52 9.28
CA LYS A 25 -7.22 -7.40 9.75
C LYS A 25 -6.58 -6.70 8.56
N PRO A 26 -6.48 -5.37 8.59
CA PRO A 26 -5.72 -4.65 7.59
C PRO A 26 -4.21 -4.92 7.77
N HIS A 27 -3.49 -4.90 6.67
CA HIS A 27 -2.05 -5.12 6.64
C HIS A 27 -1.35 -4.04 5.82
N ILE A 28 -0.11 -3.72 6.19
CA ILE A 28 0.77 -2.85 5.41
C ILE A 28 2.14 -3.52 5.27
N TRP A 29 2.69 -3.44 4.08
CA TRP A 29 4.05 -3.86 3.77
C TRP A 29 4.85 -2.70 3.22
N SER A 30 6.12 -2.68 3.48
CA SER A 30 7.05 -1.71 2.95
C SER A 30 8.33 -2.41 2.51
N SER A 31 8.90 -1.98 1.40
CA SER A 31 10.12 -2.56 0.85
C SER A 31 11.26 -2.57 1.89
N ALA A 32 11.90 -3.72 2.07
CA ALA A 32 13.05 -3.86 2.95
C ALA A 32 14.33 -3.21 2.38
N THR A 33 14.40 -3.08 1.05
CA THR A 33 15.53 -2.45 0.36
C THR A 33 15.41 -0.92 0.31
N LEU A 34 14.18 -0.39 0.23
CA LEU A 34 13.95 1.05 0.16
C LEU A 34 13.87 1.74 1.53
N TYR A 35 13.52 1.00 2.58
CA TYR A 35 13.27 1.57 3.91
C TYR A 35 14.02 0.81 4.99
N SER A 36 14.70 1.54 5.86
CA SER A 36 15.30 0.98 7.06
C SER A 36 14.23 0.37 7.99
N ARG A 37 14.67 -0.45 8.94
CA ARG A 37 13.76 -1.04 9.94
C ARG A 37 12.98 0.04 10.70
N GLY A 38 13.63 1.13 11.11
CA GLY A 38 13.00 2.26 11.80
C GLY A 38 11.94 2.96 10.94
N GLN A 39 12.24 3.20 9.67
CA GLN A 39 11.29 3.80 8.72
C GLN A 39 10.07 2.89 8.50
N ARG A 40 10.26 1.57 8.35
CA ARG A 40 9.15 0.62 8.24
C ARG A 40 8.28 0.61 9.49
N THR A 41 8.89 0.70 10.69
CA THR A 41 8.16 0.81 11.94
C THR A 41 7.30 2.08 12.00
N LYS A 42 7.85 3.23 11.58
CA LYS A 42 7.09 4.49 11.48
C LYS A 42 5.91 4.39 10.53
N ARG A 43 6.12 3.84 9.34
CA ARG A 43 5.05 3.63 8.35
C ARG A 43 3.93 2.74 8.89
N LYS A 44 4.30 1.68 9.64
CA LYS A 44 3.32 0.84 10.33
C LYS A 44 2.55 1.60 11.40
N GLN A 45 3.21 2.43 12.20
CA GLN A 45 2.54 3.26 13.23
C GLN A 45 1.51 4.22 12.61
N TRP A 46 1.83 4.87 11.47
CA TRP A 46 0.89 5.74 10.75
C TRP A 46 -0.32 4.96 10.25
N PHE A 47 -0.09 3.75 9.74
CA PHE A 47 -1.18 2.89 9.27
C PHE A 47 -2.06 2.39 10.41
N ASP A 48 -1.48 1.95 11.52
CA ASP A 48 -2.23 1.51 12.70
C ASP A 48 -3.10 2.66 13.26
N HIS A 49 -2.55 3.88 13.30
CA HIS A 49 -3.28 5.09 13.69
C HIS A 49 -4.43 5.38 12.71
N PHE A 50 -4.15 5.38 11.42
CA PHE A 50 -5.17 5.57 10.38
C PHE A 50 -6.31 4.56 10.51
N CYS A 51 -6.00 3.27 10.66
CA CYS A 51 -7.02 2.22 10.81
C CYS A 51 -7.88 2.42 12.06
N ARG A 52 -7.28 2.88 13.16
CA ARG A 52 -8.01 3.11 14.42
C ARG A 52 -9.06 4.21 14.30
N TYR A 53 -8.77 5.29 13.59
CA TYR A 53 -9.61 6.48 13.54
C TYR A 53 -10.46 6.63 12.27
N ASN A 54 -10.38 5.69 11.33
CA ASN A 54 -11.07 5.77 10.05
C ASN A 54 -12.00 4.58 9.76
N ILE A 55 -12.47 3.90 10.79
CA ILE A 55 -13.43 2.80 10.64
C ILE A 55 -14.84 3.37 10.40
N PRO A 56 -15.63 2.79 9.45
CA PRO A 56 -15.25 1.74 8.52
C PRO A 56 -14.30 2.26 7.43
N LEU A 57 -13.38 1.38 6.98
CA LEU A 57 -12.46 1.69 5.88
C LEU A 57 -13.23 1.74 4.55
N SER A 58 -12.84 2.67 3.69
CA SER A 58 -13.34 2.79 2.31
C SER A 58 -12.17 2.97 1.34
N THR A 59 -12.43 2.77 0.06
CA THR A 59 -11.45 2.98 -1.00
C THR A 59 -10.90 4.40 -0.99
N ASP A 60 -11.76 5.40 -0.82
CA ASP A 60 -11.38 6.81 -0.78
C ASP A 60 -10.49 7.13 0.42
N LYS A 61 -10.82 6.59 1.60
CA LYS A 61 -10.01 6.77 2.81
C LYS A 61 -8.62 6.13 2.65
N ILE A 62 -8.54 4.92 2.09
CA ILE A 62 -7.28 4.22 1.86
C ILE A 62 -6.44 4.97 0.83
N LEU A 63 -7.04 5.44 -0.26
CA LEU A 63 -6.35 6.23 -1.25
C LEU A 63 -5.83 7.55 -0.68
N SER A 64 -6.66 8.25 0.09
CA SER A 64 -6.28 9.48 0.79
C SER A 64 -5.14 9.25 1.77
N PHE A 65 -5.13 8.11 2.50
CA PHE A 65 -4.01 7.74 3.35
C PHE A 65 -2.71 7.65 2.56
N HIS A 66 -2.71 6.99 1.41
CA HIS A 66 -1.52 6.86 0.57
C HIS A 66 -1.02 8.19 0.02
N ILE A 67 -1.91 9.07 -0.38
CA ILE A 67 -1.54 10.36 -0.99
C ILE A 67 -1.10 11.39 0.05
N ASN A 68 -1.81 11.47 1.17
CA ASN A 68 -1.72 12.61 2.07
C ASN A 68 -0.91 12.35 3.34
N THR A 69 -0.80 11.09 3.80
CA THR A 69 -0.07 10.79 5.03
C THR A 69 1.41 11.06 4.84
N GLN A 70 1.95 11.96 5.67
CA GLN A 70 3.35 12.39 5.60
C GLN A 70 3.75 12.91 4.21
N ALA A 71 2.87 13.63 3.55
CA ALA A 71 3.06 14.15 2.19
C ALA A 71 4.29 15.06 2.04
N LYS A 72 4.74 15.69 3.13
CA LYS A 72 5.96 16.52 3.15
C LYS A 72 7.25 15.72 3.40
N ASN A 73 7.13 14.44 3.77
CA ASN A 73 8.27 13.57 4.03
C ASN A 73 8.68 12.85 2.73
N SER A 74 9.56 13.49 1.97
CA SER A 74 10.04 12.97 0.68
C SER A 74 10.91 11.72 0.82
N GLU A 75 11.50 11.47 1.99
CA GLU A 75 12.47 10.40 2.20
C GLU A 75 11.80 9.04 2.48
N TYR A 76 10.79 9.01 3.34
CA TYR A 76 10.13 7.77 3.73
C TYR A 76 8.62 7.92 4.00
N GLY A 77 8.01 9.01 3.56
CA GLY A 77 6.55 9.14 3.46
C GLY A 77 5.93 8.06 2.58
N LEU A 78 4.61 8.02 2.45
CA LEU A 78 3.97 7.03 1.58
C LEU A 78 4.16 7.37 0.10
N VAL A 79 4.26 8.64 -0.24
CA VAL A 79 4.75 9.15 -1.52
C VAL A 79 6.15 9.71 -1.29
N ILE A 80 7.15 9.16 -1.95
CA ILE A 80 8.55 9.60 -1.83
C ILE A 80 9.01 10.34 -3.08
N ASN A 81 9.98 11.24 -2.89
CA ASN A 81 10.67 11.94 -3.95
C ASN A 81 12.05 12.36 -3.43
N ARG A 82 12.98 11.42 -3.44
CA ARG A 82 14.34 11.58 -2.90
C ARG A 82 15.25 12.27 -3.89
N GLU A 83 16.32 12.87 -3.38
CA GLU A 83 17.35 13.53 -4.21
C GLU A 83 18.10 12.57 -5.14
N ASP A 84 18.21 11.29 -4.78
CA ASP A 84 18.80 10.22 -5.60
C ASP A 84 17.93 9.77 -6.78
N GLN A 85 16.86 10.52 -7.10
CA GLN A 85 15.86 10.24 -8.14
C GLN A 85 14.91 9.08 -7.82
N THR A 86 14.98 8.47 -6.64
CA THR A 86 14.01 7.47 -6.20
C THR A 86 12.69 8.15 -5.85
N LYS A 87 11.66 7.91 -6.64
CA LYS A 87 10.35 8.55 -6.44
C LYS A 87 9.19 7.60 -6.69
N THR A 88 8.07 7.90 -6.05
CA THR A 88 6.80 7.24 -6.34
C THR A 88 6.27 7.71 -7.69
N VAL A 89 6.23 6.82 -8.66
CA VAL A 89 5.77 7.13 -10.03
C VAL A 89 4.28 6.87 -10.22
N SER A 90 3.70 5.97 -9.44
CA SER A 90 2.28 5.64 -9.53
C SER A 90 1.72 5.11 -8.21
N ILE A 91 0.40 5.17 -8.08
CA ILE A 91 -0.38 4.50 -7.05
C ILE A 91 -1.45 3.67 -7.75
N THR A 92 -1.54 2.39 -7.42
CA THR A 92 -2.59 1.52 -7.94
C THR A 92 -3.43 1.01 -6.78
N GLN A 93 -4.74 1.18 -6.88
CA GLN A 93 -5.70 0.64 -5.95
C GLN A 93 -6.55 -0.42 -6.65
N LEU A 94 -6.70 -1.58 -6.01
CA LEU A 94 -7.61 -2.64 -6.42
C LEU A 94 -8.69 -2.82 -5.36
N PHE A 95 -9.93 -2.84 -5.79
CA PHE A 95 -11.08 -3.06 -4.93
C PHE A 95 -11.92 -4.21 -5.45
N LEU A 96 -12.09 -5.24 -4.65
CA LEU A 96 -12.92 -6.39 -4.97
C LEU A 96 -14.25 -6.31 -4.22
N LYS A 97 -15.35 -6.27 -4.98
CA LYS A 97 -16.71 -6.28 -4.44
C LYS A 97 -17.62 -7.10 -5.34
N ASN A 98 -18.35 -8.05 -4.77
CA ASN A 98 -19.36 -8.85 -5.49
C ASN A 98 -18.83 -9.46 -6.80
N ASN A 99 -17.63 -10.04 -6.78
CA ASN A 99 -16.92 -10.60 -7.95
C ASN A 99 -16.54 -9.56 -9.03
N THR A 100 -16.64 -8.28 -8.73
CA THR A 100 -16.18 -7.21 -9.61
C THR A 100 -14.88 -6.63 -9.04
N ILE A 101 -13.89 -6.43 -9.88
CA ILE A 101 -12.64 -5.76 -9.51
C ILE A 101 -12.66 -4.36 -10.12
N GLU A 102 -12.56 -3.37 -9.26
CA GLU A 102 -12.31 -1.99 -9.66
C GLU A 102 -10.83 -1.68 -9.50
N MET A 103 -10.22 -1.09 -10.51
CA MET A 103 -8.85 -0.64 -10.47
C MET A 103 -8.78 0.87 -10.69
N THR A 104 -8.16 1.56 -9.76
CA THR A 104 -7.79 2.97 -9.92
C THR A 104 -6.27 3.06 -10.04
N TYR A 105 -5.80 3.67 -11.11
CA TYR A 105 -4.38 3.93 -11.34
C TYR A 105 -4.14 5.44 -11.37
N ILE A 106 -3.21 5.92 -10.57
CA ILE A 106 -2.81 7.32 -10.51
C ILE A 106 -1.37 7.42 -11.00
N ASP A 107 -1.17 8.09 -12.13
CA ASP A 107 0.15 8.44 -12.64
C ASP A 107 0.62 9.72 -11.94
N ARG A 108 1.67 9.59 -11.13
CA ARG A 108 2.25 10.71 -10.37
C ARG A 108 3.23 11.55 -11.20
N VAL A 109 3.65 11.05 -12.35
CA VAL A 109 4.54 11.77 -13.27
C VAL A 109 3.73 12.74 -14.13
N ASN A 110 2.62 12.27 -14.70
CA ASN A 110 1.77 13.06 -15.60
C ASN A 110 0.53 13.64 -14.90
N ASN A 111 0.32 13.38 -13.61
CA ASN A 111 -0.82 13.80 -12.81
C ASN A 111 -2.17 13.40 -13.42
N THR A 112 -2.27 12.19 -13.95
CA THR A 112 -3.49 11.62 -14.53
C THR A 112 -4.04 10.50 -13.64
N THR A 113 -5.37 10.36 -13.65
CA THR A 113 -6.06 9.27 -12.97
C THR A 113 -6.83 8.46 -13.99
N ILE A 114 -6.66 7.14 -13.97
CA ILE A 114 -7.37 6.20 -14.82
C ILE A 114 -8.14 5.25 -13.92
N GLU A 115 -9.46 5.24 -14.07
CA GLU A 115 -10.33 4.27 -13.42
C GLU A 115 -10.76 3.22 -14.44
N LYS A 116 -10.63 1.96 -14.06
CA LYS A 116 -11.11 0.83 -14.85
C LYS A 116 -11.87 -0.14 -13.95
N ILE A 117 -13.02 -0.56 -14.43
CA ILE A 117 -13.72 -1.71 -13.87
C ILE A 117 -13.25 -2.93 -14.65
N ALA A 118 -12.66 -3.88 -13.95
CA ALA A 118 -12.32 -5.19 -14.49
C ALA A 118 -13.24 -6.23 -13.84
N PHE A 119 -13.71 -7.17 -14.59
CA PHE A 119 -14.63 -8.24 -14.21
C PHE A 119 -14.06 -9.22 -13.19
#